data_9cb86a51d266192d429c76d173399a93
#
_entry.id   9cb86a51d266192d429c76d173399a93
#
_cell.length_a   1.000
_cell.length_b   1.000
_cell.length_c   1.000
_cell.angle_alpha   90.00
_cell.angle_beta   90.00
_cell.angle_gamma   90.00
#
_symmetry.space_group_name_H-M   'P 1'
#
loop_
_entity.id
_entity.type
_entity.pdbx_description
1 polymer ?
#
loop_
_entity_poly.entity_id
_entity_poly.type
_entity_poly.pdbx_seq_one_letter_code
_entity_poly.pdbx_strand_id
1 'polypeptide(L)' 'MSGLDKIKSQILDEANHSAEVKLAEANEKAERMLSEAKEEAEQEDATLQPKSHQALAE' A
#
# COMPACT_ATOMS: atom_id res chain seq x y z
N MET A 1 30.58 17.50 -22.72
CA MET A 1 29.29 17.92 -22.18
C MET A 1 29.38 19.32 -21.60
N SER A 2 28.38 20.12 -21.84
CA SER A 2 28.33 21.44 -21.23
C SER A 2 27.86 21.29 -19.76
N GLY A 3 28.12 22.32 -18.96
CA GLY A 3 27.64 22.36 -17.58
C GLY A 3 26.13 22.31 -17.49
N LEU A 4 25.43 22.87 -18.47
CA LEU A 4 23.97 22.83 -18.52
C LEU A 4 23.45 21.44 -18.74
N ASP A 5 24.08 20.63 -19.58
CA ASP A 5 23.68 19.26 -19.83
C ASP A 5 23.83 18.42 -18.57
N LYS A 6 24.89 18.64 -17.80
CA LYS A 6 25.14 17.95 -16.57
C LYS A 6 24.09 18.30 -15.52
N ILE A 7 23.78 19.57 -15.37
CA ILE A 7 22.75 20.03 -14.42
C ILE A 7 21.39 19.45 -14.80
N LYS A 8 21.06 19.49 -16.07
CA LYS A 8 19.81 18.94 -16.58
C LYS A 8 19.69 17.46 -16.28
N SER A 9 20.77 16.71 -16.51
CA SER A 9 20.81 15.28 -16.23
C SER A 9 20.62 14.99 -14.74
N GLN A 10 21.25 15.76 -13.87
CA GLN A 10 21.11 15.62 -12.43
C GLN A 10 19.69 15.90 -11.98
N ILE A 11 19.06 16.92 -12.52
CA ILE A 11 17.67 17.27 -12.20
C ILE A 11 16.74 16.14 -12.60
N LEU A 12 16.94 15.57 -13.78
CA LEU A 12 16.13 14.45 -14.26
C LEU A 12 16.32 13.20 -13.39
N ASP A 13 17.56 12.93 -13.00
CA ASP A 13 17.86 11.79 -12.14
C ASP A 13 17.19 11.94 -10.78
N GLU A 14 17.26 13.13 -10.21
CA GLU A 14 16.61 13.42 -8.93
C GLU A 14 15.09 13.31 -9.04
N ALA A 15 14.52 13.81 -10.12
CA ALA A 15 13.07 13.72 -10.34
C ALA A 15 12.63 12.27 -10.50
N ASN A 16 13.39 11.47 -11.24
CA ASN A 16 13.11 10.06 -11.42
C ASN A 16 13.21 9.30 -10.09
N HIS A 17 14.25 9.58 -9.33
CA HIS A 17 14.42 8.97 -8.01
C HIS A 17 13.27 9.33 -7.07
N SER A 18 12.89 10.59 -7.03
CA SER A 18 11.78 11.06 -6.22
C SER A 18 10.46 10.36 -6.61
N ALA A 19 10.25 10.20 -7.92
CA ALA A 19 9.05 9.51 -8.41
C ALA A 19 9.07 8.04 -8.00
N GLU A 20 10.20 7.38 -8.08
CA GLU A 20 10.34 5.98 -7.67
C GLU A 20 10.07 5.80 -6.18
N VAL A 21 10.62 6.69 -5.37
CA VAL A 21 10.40 6.65 -3.91
C VAL A 21 8.92 6.85 -3.60
N LYS A 22 8.28 7.81 -4.24
CA LYS A 22 6.85 8.07 -4.02
C LYS A 22 5.99 6.89 -4.43
N LEU A 23 6.33 6.24 -5.54
CA LEU A 23 5.62 5.05 -5.97
C LEU A 23 5.79 3.91 -4.98
N ALA A 24 7.01 3.69 -4.50
CA ALA A 24 7.29 2.65 -3.52
C ALA A 24 6.52 2.90 -2.22
N GLU A 25 6.50 4.14 -1.75
CA GLU A 25 5.77 4.53 -0.55
C GLU A 25 4.26 4.32 -0.72
N ALA A 26 3.74 4.71 -1.89
CA ALA A 26 2.32 4.55 -2.19
C ALA A 26 1.94 3.07 -2.25
N ASN A 27 2.78 2.24 -2.84
CA ASN A 27 2.56 0.81 -2.91
C ASN A 27 2.59 0.16 -1.52
N GLU A 28 3.55 0.55 -0.68
CA GLU A 28 3.63 0.06 0.69
C GLU A 28 2.39 0.44 1.48
N LYS A 29 1.94 1.68 1.32
CA LYS A 29 0.75 2.16 2.01
C LYS A 29 -0.48 1.39 1.55
N ALA A 30 -0.59 1.16 0.24
CA ALA A 30 -1.70 0.40 -0.32
C ALA A 30 -1.72 -1.04 0.21
N GLU A 31 -0.56 -1.66 0.29
CA GLU A 31 -0.43 -3.01 0.83
C GLU A 31 -0.83 -3.06 2.30
N ARG A 32 -0.39 -2.08 3.10
CA ARG A 32 -0.78 -2.00 4.50
C ARG A 32 -2.28 -1.83 4.66
N MET A 33 -2.87 -0.96 3.85
CA MET A 33 -4.31 -0.71 3.90
C MET A 33 -5.10 -1.96 3.54
N LEU A 34 -4.65 -2.68 2.53
CA LEU A 34 -5.28 -3.94 2.13
C LEU A 34 -5.15 -5.00 3.21
N SER A 35 -3.97 -5.10 3.80
CA SER A 35 -3.71 -6.06 4.88
C SER A 35 -4.56 -5.75 6.11
N GLU A 36 -4.66 -4.50 6.49
CA GLU A 36 -5.47 -4.07 7.61
C GLU A 36 -6.96 -4.31 7.37
N ALA A 37 -7.42 -4.00 6.16
CA ALA A 37 -8.80 -4.23 5.79
C ALA A 37 -9.14 -5.72 5.81
N LYS A 38 -8.20 -6.54 5.35
CA LYS A 38 -8.37 -7.99 5.35
C LYS A 38 -8.43 -8.53 6.79
N GLU A 39 -7.55 -8.05 7.65
CA GLU A 39 -7.56 -8.44 9.06
C GLU A 39 -8.86 -8.04 9.75
N GLU A 40 -9.32 -6.82 9.47
CA GLU A 40 -10.58 -6.33 10.00
C GLU A 40 -11.75 -7.20 9.55
N ALA A 41 -11.78 -7.54 8.27
CA ALA A 41 -12.82 -8.39 7.72
C ALA A 41 -12.78 -9.78 8.33
N GLU A 42 -11.59 -10.33 8.53
CA GLU A 42 -11.42 -11.64 9.16
C GLU A 42 -11.86 -11.62 10.63
N GLN A 43 -11.56 -10.54 11.33
CA GLN A 43 -12.01 -10.37 12.72
C GLN A 43 -13.52 -10.26 12.82
N GLU A 44 -14.14 -9.51 11.92
CA GLU A 44 -15.59 -9.39 11.88
C GLU A 44 -16.24 -10.72 11.57
N ASP A 45 -15.70 -11.46 10.60
CA ASP A 45 -16.17 -12.80 10.28
C ASP A 45 -16.07 -13.73 11.49
N ALA A 46 -14.95 -13.67 12.19
CA ALA A 46 -14.72 -14.50 13.37
C ALA A 46 -15.72 -14.20 14.48
N THR A 47 -16.14 -12.94 14.62
CA THR A 47 -17.13 -12.57 15.62
C THR A 47 -18.55 -12.86 15.19
N LEU A 48 -18.85 -12.77 13.90
CA LEU A 48 -20.20 -12.98 13.39
C LEU A 48 -20.52 -14.45 13.10
N GLN A 49 -19.58 -15.19 12.56
CA GLN A 49 -19.79 -16.59 12.19
C GLN A 49 -20.17 -17.50 13.36
N PRO A 50 -19.51 -17.40 14.51
CA PRO A 50 -19.93 -18.26 15.65
C PRO A 50 -21.37 -18.07 16.06
N LYS A 51 -21.85 -16.84 16.06
CA LYS A 51 -23.25 -16.56 16.40
C LYS A 51 -24.21 -17.09 15.36
N SER A 52 -23.88 -16.88 14.08
CA SER A 52 -24.70 -17.41 12.98
C SER A 52 -24.72 -18.91 13.00
N HIS A 53 -23.59 -19.52 13.29
CA HIS A 53 -23.46 -20.96 13.34
C HIS A 53 -24.27 -21.57 14.51
N GLN A 54 -24.23 -20.91 15.66
CA GLN A 54 -25.02 -21.31 16.79
C GLN A 54 -26.51 -21.21 16.51
N ALA A 55 -26.91 -20.12 15.87
CA ALA A 55 -28.33 -19.94 15.53
C ALA A 55 -28.82 -21.01 14.55
N LEU A 56 -27.96 -21.42 13.62
CA LEU A 56 -28.29 -22.46 12.66
C LEU A 56 -28.34 -23.86 13.31
N ALA A 57 -27.51 -24.08 14.32
CA ALA A 57 -27.46 -25.35 15.01
C ALA A 57 -28.69 -25.58 15.90
N GLU A 58 -29.26 -24.48 16.35
CA GLU A 58 -30.49 -24.54 17.13
C GLU A 58 -31.74 -24.66 16.25
#